data_956fd6ec00927778f7341d8420064e29
#
_entry.id   956fd6ec00927778f7341d8420064e29
#
_cell.length_a   1.000
_cell.length_b   1.000
_cell.length_c   1.000
_cell.angle_alpha   90.00
_cell.angle_beta   90.00
_cell.angle_gamma   90.00
#
_symmetry.space_group_name_H-M   'P 1'
#
loop_
_entity.id
_entity.type
_entity.pdbx_description
1 polymer ?
#
loop_
_entity_poly.entity_id
_entity_poly.type
_entity_poly.pdbx_seq_one_letter_code
_entity_poly.pdbx_strand_id
1 'polypeptide(L)'
;MAKAKFERSKPHVNIGTIGHVDHGKTTLTASITKVLSLRGAADFKAYDQIDGAPEERERGITISTAHVEYETENRHYAHVDCPGHADYVKNMITGAAQMDGAILVVSAADGPMPQTREHILLSRQVGVPYIVVFLNKADQVDDPELLELVEMEIRDLLNEYEFPGDDTPIITGSGLAVLESSSTDINAPEYAPILKLMEAVDSFIPTPERASELPFLMPVEDVFSITGRGTVATGRVERGTLNLNDEVEITGLTEEPRKVVVTGIEMFRKLLDSAEAGDNIGALLRGVQKNEIERGQVLAKPGSIHPHTKFKGEVYVLKKEEGGRHKPFFSNYRPQFYFRTTDVTGVIQLPAGVEMCMPGDNVTMDVELITPIAIEEGLRFAIREGGRTVGSGVVSAIVE
;
A
#
# COMPACT_ATOMS: atom_id res chain seq x y z
N MET A 1 29.48 -0.56 -14.60
CA MET A 1 29.85 -0.93 -13.21
C MET A 1 28.98 -2.11 -12.80
N ALA A 2 29.53 -3.09 -12.06
CA ALA A 2 28.69 -4.16 -11.49
C ALA A 2 27.76 -3.53 -10.44
N LYS A 3 26.48 -3.94 -10.41
CA LYS A 3 25.54 -3.52 -9.36
C LYS A 3 25.99 -4.08 -8.01
N ALA A 4 25.82 -3.29 -6.95
CA ALA A 4 26.07 -3.75 -5.59
C ALA A 4 25.10 -4.88 -5.21
N LYS A 5 25.55 -5.76 -4.31
CA LYS A 5 24.72 -6.81 -3.72
C LYS A 5 23.99 -6.24 -2.50
N PHE A 6 22.73 -6.61 -2.32
CA PHE A 6 21.98 -6.25 -1.12
C PHE A 6 22.44 -7.15 0.04
N GLU A 7 22.75 -6.54 1.18
CA GLU A 7 23.11 -7.25 2.41
C GLU A 7 21.99 -7.06 3.45
N ARG A 8 21.41 -8.17 3.93
CA ARG A 8 20.37 -8.17 4.97
C ARG A 8 21.03 -8.05 6.35
N SER A 9 21.33 -6.82 6.76
CA SER A 9 21.95 -6.54 8.06
C SER A 9 20.92 -6.22 9.16
N LYS A 10 19.70 -5.83 8.78
CA LYS A 10 18.62 -5.38 9.68
C LYS A 10 17.28 -5.99 9.28
N PRO A 11 16.32 -6.10 10.22
CA PRO A 11 14.94 -6.45 9.89
C PRO A 11 14.36 -5.48 8.87
N HIS A 12 13.65 -6.01 7.87
CA HIS A 12 13.02 -5.23 6.82
C HIS A 12 11.54 -4.97 7.14
N VAL A 13 11.12 -3.70 7.03
CA VAL A 13 9.75 -3.26 7.30
C VAL A 13 9.26 -2.38 6.15
N ASN A 14 8.05 -2.63 5.67
CA ASN A 14 7.42 -1.81 4.66
C ASN A 14 6.49 -0.80 5.34
N ILE A 15 6.74 0.47 5.13
CA ILE A 15 5.84 1.55 5.58
C ILE A 15 5.48 2.45 4.41
N GLY A 16 4.55 3.36 4.62
CA GLY A 16 4.26 4.36 3.60
C GLY A 16 3.44 5.50 4.13
N THR A 17 3.35 6.57 3.34
CA THR A 17 2.57 7.75 3.64
C THR A 17 1.18 7.65 3.03
N ILE A 18 0.16 7.90 3.85
CA ILE A 18 -1.26 7.99 3.48
C ILE A 18 -1.83 9.32 3.98
N GLY A 19 -2.97 9.74 3.44
CA GLY A 19 -3.65 10.97 3.86
C GLY A 19 -4.13 11.81 2.68
N HIS A 20 -4.78 12.90 2.98
CA HIS A 20 -5.41 13.78 1.99
C HIS A 20 -4.41 14.37 0.98
N VAL A 21 -4.89 14.76 -0.21
CA VAL A 21 -4.10 15.56 -1.16
C VAL A 21 -3.66 16.87 -0.48
N ASP A 22 -2.49 17.37 -0.84
CA ASP A 22 -1.90 18.61 -0.30
C ASP A 22 -1.56 18.62 1.21
N HIS A 23 -1.75 17.52 1.95
CA HIS A 23 -1.29 17.43 3.35
C HIS A 23 0.23 17.23 3.49
N GLY A 24 0.96 17.08 2.37
CA GLY A 24 2.43 17.06 2.34
C GLY A 24 3.05 15.68 2.54
N LYS A 25 2.43 14.61 2.05
CA LYS A 25 2.97 13.22 2.09
C LYS A 25 4.33 13.12 1.43
N THR A 26 4.44 13.52 0.16
CA THR A 26 5.69 13.49 -0.60
C THR A 26 6.75 14.42 -0.02
N THR A 27 6.32 15.59 0.51
CA THR A 27 7.19 16.51 1.25
C THR A 27 7.77 15.84 2.50
N LEU A 28 6.95 15.11 3.26
CA LEU A 28 7.40 14.35 4.43
C LEU A 28 8.36 13.22 4.03
N THR A 29 8.05 12.48 2.98
CA THR A 29 8.90 11.41 2.45
C THR A 29 10.28 11.96 2.06
N ALA A 30 10.33 13.09 1.34
CA ALA A 30 11.57 13.79 1.02
C ALA A 30 12.32 14.25 2.27
N SER A 31 11.61 14.76 3.29
CA SER A 31 12.18 15.22 4.56
C SER A 31 12.84 14.08 5.34
N ILE A 32 12.19 12.91 5.39
CA ILE A 32 12.75 11.71 6.02
C ILE A 32 14.06 11.32 5.35
N THR A 33 14.08 11.23 4.01
CA THR A 33 15.31 10.87 3.27
C THR A 33 16.41 11.91 3.47
N LYS A 34 16.07 13.20 3.55
CA LYS A 34 17.02 14.28 3.81
C LYS A 34 17.69 14.12 5.17
N VAL A 35 16.89 14.01 6.24
CA VAL A 35 17.42 13.92 7.61
C VAL A 35 18.27 12.66 7.79
N LEU A 36 17.79 11.50 7.31
CA LEU A 36 18.51 10.24 7.42
C LEU A 36 19.77 10.21 6.55
N SER A 37 19.82 10.96 5.44
CA SER A 37 21.03 11.07 4.61
C SER A 37 22.19 11.73 5.36
N LEU A 38 21.93 12.62 6.33
CA LEU A 38 22.96 13.24 7.17
C LEU A 38 23.69 12.20 8.05
N ARG A 39 23.06 11.04 8.30
CA ARG A 39 23.70 9.89 8.99
C ARG A 39 24.25 8.84 8.03
N GLY A 40 24.16 9.07 6.71
CA GLY A 40 24.52 8.06 5.70
C GLY A 40 23.55 6.86 5.67
N ALA A 41 22.34 7.02 6.23
CA ALA A 41 21.33 5.98 6.37
C ALA A 41 20.24 6.06 5.27
N ALA A 42 20.38 6.97 4.32
CA ALA A 42 19.53 7.11 3.14
C ALA A 42 20.27 7.82 2.01
N ASP A 43 19.79 7.62 0.78
CA ASP A 43 20.08 8.55 -0.32
C ASP A 43 18.99 9.63 -0.32
N PHE A 44 19.38 10.89 -0.18
CA PHE A 44 18.43 12.00 -0.24
C PHE A 44 17.67 11.98 -1.58
N LYS A 45 16.35 12.01 -1.51
CA LYS A 45 15.43 12.13 -2.65
C LYS A 45 14.67 13.44 -2.53
N ALA A 46 14.92 14.35 -3.47
CA ALA A 46 14.16 15.59 -3.56
C ALA A 46 12.71 15.29 -4.01
N TYR A 47 11.80 16.23 -3.75
CA TYR A 47 10.38 16.11 -4.10
C TYR A 47 10.16 15.69 -5.56
N ASP A 48 10.83 16.35 -6.50
CA ASP A 48 10.76 16.11 -7.95
C ASP A 48 11.42 14.81 -8.41
N GLN A 49 12.15 14.14 -7.53
CA GLN A 49 12.71 12.80 -7.77
C GLN A 49 11.78 11.68 -7.27
N ILE A 50 10.89 12.00 -6.33
CA ILE A 50 9.84 11.10 -5.83
C ILE A 50 8.66 11.17 -6.81
N ASP A 51 8.07 12.35 -7.01
CA ASP A 51 7.06 12.61 -8.04
C ASP A 51 7.75 12.87 -9.39
N GLY A 52 8.24 11.80 -9.99
CA GLY A 52 9.15 11.89 -11.14
C GLY A 52 8.48 11.96 -12.50
N ALA A 53 7.20 11.58 -12.62
CA ALA A 53 6.47 11.57 -13.87
C ALA A 53 6.18 13.01 -14.38
N PRO A 54 6.24 13.27 -15.68
CA PRO A 54 5.90 14.60 -16.23
C PRO A 54 4.53 15.12 -15.79
N GLU A 55 3.52 14.25 -15.73
CA GLU A 55 2.16 14.59 -15.33
C GLU A 55 2.06 14.92 -13.83
N GLU A 56 2.81 14.23 -12.98
CA GLU A 56 2.90 14.51 -11.54
C GLU A 56 3.50 15.90 -11.30
N ARG A 57 4.57 16.24 -12.02
CA ARG A 57 5.22 17.56 -11.92
C ARG A 57 4.33 18.70 -12.43
N GLU A 58 3.60 18.47 -13.52
CA GLU A 58 2.69 19.46 -14.09
C GLU A 58 1.51 19.75 -13.18
N ARG A 59 0.95 18.72 -12.56
CA ARG A 59 -0.23 18.84 -11.67
C ARG A 59 0.13 19.10 -10.22
N GLY A 60 1.38 18.87 -9.79
CA GLY A 60 1.83 18.99 -8.41
C GLY A 60 1.20 17.96 -7.45
N ILE A 61 0.79 16.81 -7.98
CA ILE A 61 0.16 15.72 -7.21
C ILE A 61 0.79 14.37 -7.55
N THR A 62 0.91 13.50 -6.55
CA THR A 62 1.34 12.11 -6.74
C THR A 62 0.24 11.32 -7.44
N ILE A 63 0.56 10.64 -8.53
CA ILE A 63 -0.34 9.79 -9.32
C ILE A 63 -0.04 8.32 -9.08
N SER A 64 1.23 7.95 -9.20
CA SER A 64 1.72 6.59 -9.00
C SER A 64 2.41 6.44 -7.66
N THR A 65 2.42 5.23 -7.11
CA THR A 65 3.21 4.95 -5.91
C THR A 65 4.70 5.09 -6.21
N ALA A 66 5.43 5.80 -5.34
CA ALA A 66 6.88 5.90 -5.40
C ALA A 66 7.51 5.11 -4.25
N HIS A 67 8.63 4.45 -4.51
CA HIS A 67 9.35 3.67 -3.50
C HIS A 67 10.70 4.30 -3.20
N VAL A 68 10.97 4.54 -1.92
CA VAL A 68 12.27 4.97 -1.42
C VAL A 68 12.76 4.03 -0.33
N GLU A 69 14.08 3.92 -0.17
CA GLU A 69 14.70 3.13 0.90
C GLU A 69 15.45 4.02 1.87
N TYR A 70 15.42 3.64 3.14
CA TYR A 70 16.25 4.24 4.18
C TYR A 70 16.37 3.31 5.39
N GLU A 71 17.26 3.66 6.31
CA GLU A 71 17.51 2.87 7.51
C GLU A 71 17.44 3.76 8.77
N THR A 72 17.03 3.12 9.87
CA THR A 72 17.31 3.59 11.22
C THR A 72 18.45 2.77 11.81
N GLU A 73 18.79 2.99 13.07
CA GLU A 73 19.75 2.11 13.76
C GLU A 73 19.24 0.66 13.85
N ASN A 74 17.92 0.49 13.94
CA ASN A 74 17.26 -0.77 14.23
C ASN A 74 16.76 -1.52 12.99
N ARG A 75 16.37 -0.81 11.93
CA ARG A 75 15.60 -1.38 10.80
C ARG A 75 15.99 -0.80 9.44
N HIS A 76 15.76 -1.59 8.41
CA HIS A 76 15.73 -1.18 7.01
C HIS A 76 14.28 -1.00 6.56
N TYR A 77 13.98 0.14 5.95
CA TYR A 77 12.63 0.49 5.50
C TYR A 77 12.54 0.59 3.98
N ALA A 78 11.52 -0.07 3.43
CA ALA A 78 10.95 0.29 2.14
C ALA A 78 9.77 1.22 2.41
N HIS A 79 9.79 2.42 1.87
CA HIS A 79 8.75 3.42 2.04
C HIS A 79 7.99 3.64 0.73
N VAL A 80 6.68 3.47 0.79
CA VAL A 80 5.76 3.67 -0.33
C VAL A 80 5.07 5.03 -0.17
N ASP A 81 5.37 5.98 -1.05
CA ASP A 81 4.64 7.24 -1.10
C ASP A 81 3.36 7.06 -1.92
N CYS A 82 2.20 7.21 -1.27
CA CYS A 82 0.90 6.96 -1.89
C CYS A 82 0.24 8.25 -2.40
N PRO A 83 -0.48 8.18 -3.54
CA PRO A 83 -1.28 9.30 -4.01
C PRO A 83 -2.37 9.67 -3.00
N GLY A 84 -2.69 10.97 -2.90
CA GLY A 84 -3.74 11.48 -2.01
C GLY A 84 -5.06 11.77 -2.70
N HIS A 85 -5.06 11.92 -4.03
CA HIS A 85 -6.23 12.33 -4.79
C HIS A 85 -7.20 11.18 -5.03
N ALA A 86 -8.51 11.46 -4.94
CA ALA A 86 -9.57 10.46 -5.09
C ALA A 86 -9.54 9.68 -6.42
N ASP A 87 -9.08 10.30 -7.51
CA ASP A 87 -8.98 9.64 -8.81
C ASP A 87 -7.94 8.51 -8.83
N TYR A 88 -6.96 8.53 -7.92
CA TYR A 88 -5.85 7.57 -7.85
C TYR A 88 -5.95 6.59 -6.68
N VAL A 89 -7.13 6.46 -6.09
CA VAL A 89 -7.39 5.54 -4.97
C VAL A 89 -6.98 4.09 -5.28
N LYS A 90 -7.09 3.65 -6.53
CA LYS A 90 -6.59 2.32 -6.95
C LYS A 90 -5.09 2.15 -6.65
N ASN A 91 -4.28 3.17 -6.95
CA ASN A 91 -2.84 3.14 -6.68
C ASN A 91 -2.56 3.24 -5.16
N MET A 92 -3.38 4.03 -4.43
CA MET A 92 -3.31 4.08 -2.97
C MET A 92 -3.60 2.71 -2.34
N ILE A 93 -4.67 2.01 -2.77
CA ILE A 93 -5.00 0.66 -2.29
C ILE A 93 -3.84 -0.32 -2.55
N THR A 94 -3.28 -0.28 -3.77
CA THR A 94 -2.13 -1.13 -4.12
C THR A 94 -0.90 -0.84 -3.25
N GLY A 95 -0.60 0.43 -3.01
CA GLY A 95 0.49 0.83 -2.12
C GLY A 95 0.25 0.42 -0.67
N ALA A 96 -0.96 0.69 -0.15
CA ALA A 96 -1.33 0.36 1.23
C ALA A 96 -1.29 -1.15 1.50
N ALA A 97 -1.69 -1.98 0.54
CA ALA A 97 -1.63 -3.44 0.67
C ALA A 97 -0.20 -3.99 0.86
N GLN A 98 0.82 -3.19 0.57
CA GLN A 98 2.23 -3.56 0.75
C GLN A 98 2.78 -3.18 2.13
N MET A 99 2.06 -2.39 2.93
CA MET A 99 2.57 -1.81 4.17
C MET A 99 2.41 -2.74 5.36
N ASP A 100 3.43 -2.79 6.19
CA ASP A 100 3.40 -3.38 7.53
C ASP A 100 2.94 -2.36 8.59
N GLY A 101 2.95 -1.08 8.21
CA GLY A 101 2.42 0.04 8.97
C GLY A 101 2.38 1.30 8.10
N ALA A 102 1.55 2.27 8.44
CA ALA A 102 1.40 3.51 7.69
C ALA A 102 1.71 4.75 8.54
N ILE A 103 2.19 5.80 7.88
CA ILE A 103 2.29 7.15 8.42
C ILE A 103 1.11 7.95 7.86
N LEU A 104 0.14 8.27 8.69
CA LEU A 104 -0.96 9.13 8.33
C LEU A 104 -0.51 10.59 8.43
N VAL A 105 -0.51 11.28 7.30
CA VAL A 105 -0.13 12.69 7.23
C VAL A 105 -1.38 13.56 7.20
N VAL A 106 -1.52 14.41 8.22
CA VAL A 106 -2.63 15.36 8.35
C VAL A 106 -2.07 16.77 8.47
N SER A 107 -2.63 17.73 7.75
CA SER A 107 -2.29 19.14 7.91
C SER A 107 -2.84 19.66 9.24
N ALA A 108 -1.98 20.29 10.05
CA ALA A 108 -2.39 20.91 11.31
C ALA A 108 -3.37 22.06 11.11
N ALA A 109 -3.28 22.76 9.97
CA ALA A 109 -4.16 23.89 9.66
C ALA A 109 -5.55 23.45 9.15
N ASP A 110 -5.62 22.31 8.44
CA ASP A 110 -6.85 21.86 7.78
C ASP A 110 -7.59 20.77 8.57
N GLY A 111 -6.87 20.03 9.44
CA GLY A 111 -7.40 18.87 10.15
C GLY A 111 -7.71 17.67 9.23
N PRO A 112 -8.44 16.66 9.73
CA PRO A 112 -8.86 15.52 8.93
C PRO A 112 -9.84 15.90 7.82
N MET A 113 -9.50 15.56 6.58
CA MET A 113 -10.24 15.85 5.37
C MET A 113 -10.89 14.58 4.80
N PRO A 114 -11.79 14.64 3.79
CA PRO A 114 -12.50 13.46 3.29
C PRO A 114 -11.60 12.28 2.89
N GLN A 115 -10.49 12.52 2.17
CA GLN A 115 -9.59 11.44 1.82
C GLN A 115 -8.79 10.93 3.02
N THR A 116 -8.61 11.70 4.09
CA THR A 116 -8.03 11.19 5.35
C THR A 116 -8.87 10.04 5.88
N ARG A 117 -10.18 10.23 5.98
CA ARG A 117 -11.14 9.20 6.40
C ARG A 117 -11.13 7.98 5.47
N GLU A 118 -11.19 8.22 4.16
CA GLU A 118 -11.14 7.16 3.15
C GLU A 118 -9.85 6.35 3.22
N HIS A 119 -8.69 6.99 3.40
CA HIS A 119 -7.40 6.30 3.48
C HIS A 119 -7.26 5.46 4.75
N ILE A 120 -7.77 5.93 5.90
CA ILE A 120 -7.78 5.12 7.15
C ILE A 120 -8.65 3.88 6.94
N LEU A 121 -9.88 4.06 6.42
CA LEU A 121 -10.80 2.98 6.12
C LEU A 121 -10.18 1.95 5.17
N LEU A 122 -9.61 2.41 4.05
CA LEU A 122 -8.98 1.53 3.06
C LEU A 122 -7.78 0.80 3.63
N SER A 123 -6.94 1.48 4.43
CA SER A 123 -5.80 0.84 5.10
C SER A 123 -6.26 -0.29 6.02
N ARG A 124 -7.34 -0.08 6.77
CA ARG A 124 -7.95 -1.12 7.60
C ARG A 124 -8.42 -2.32 6.75
N GLN A 125 -9.07 -2.04 5.62
CA GLN A 125 -9.62 -3.07 4.73
C GLN A 125 -8.54 -3.92 4.06
N VAL A 126 -7.45 -3.30 3.60
CA VAL A 126 -6.32 -4.03 3.00
C VAL A 126 -5.40 -4.68 4.03
N GLY A 127 -5.67 -4.46 5.32
CA GLY A 127 -4.98 -5.14 6.40
C GLY A 127 -3.71 -4.46 6.92
N VAL A 128 -3.55 -3.15 6.72
CA VAL A 128 -2.50 -2.37 7.40
C VAL A 128 -2.75 -2.44 8.91
N PRO A 129 -1.82 -3.01 9.70
CA PRO A 129 -2.11 -3.30 11.10
C PRO A 129 -1.87 -2.11 12.04
N TYR A 130 -1.00 -1.17 11.67
CA TYR A 130 -0.55 -0.07 12.52
C TYR A 130 -0.51 1.25 11.76
N ILE A 131 -0.88 2.34 12.45
CA ILE A 131 -0.78 3.72 11.94
C ILE A 131 -0.01 4.56 12.97
N VAL A 132 0.93 5.36 12.50
CA VAL A 132 1.57 6.47 13.24
C VAL A 132 1.14 7.75 12.56
N VAL A 133 0.93 8.83 13.30
CA VAL A 133 0.44 10.09 12.72
C VAL A 133 1.54 11.14 12.68
N PHE A 134 1.65 11.85 11.57
CA PHE A 134 2.44 13.08 11.47
C PHE A 134 1.51 14.27 11.19
N LEU A 135 1.37 15.13 12.20
CA LEU A 135 0.63 16.38 12.11
C LEU A 135 1.54 17.43 11.45
N ASN A 136 1.39 17.54 10.13
CA ASN A 136 2.27 18.34 9.27
C ASN A 136 1.82 19.80 9.18
N LYS A 137 2.65 20.67 8.62
CA LYS A 137 2.41 22.12 8.46
C LYS A 137 2.17 22.84 9.79
N ALA A 138 2.80 22.40 10.87
CA ALA A 138 2.69 23.04 12.18
C ALA A 138 3.21 24.50 12.19
N ASP A 139 4.05 24.84 11.22
CA ASP A 139 4.51 26.23 10.97
C ASP A 139 3.40 27.21 10.57
N GLN A 140 2.21 26.70 10.18
CA GLN A 140 1.05 27.51 9.78
C GLN A 140 0.06 27.72 10.92
N VAL A 141 0.31 27.17 12.11
CA VAL A 141 -0.62 27.21 13.25
C VAL A 141 0.08 27.77 14.46
N ASP A 142 -0.33 28.95 14.88
CA ASP A 142 0.21 29.64 16.05
C ASP A 142 -0.55 29.32 17.35
N ASP A 143 -1.75 28.74 17.23
CA ASP A 143 -2.63 28.43 18.36
C ASP A 143 -2.45 26.97 18.84
N PRO A 144 -1.90 26.76 20.05
CA PRO A 144 -1.76 25.41 20.61
C PRO A 144 -3.11 24.70 20.84
N GLU A 145 -4.19 25.42 21.15
CA GLU A 145 -5.50 24.81 21.38
C GLU A 145 -6.06 24.19 20.10
N LEU A 146 -5.76 24.79 18.93
CA LEU A 146 -6.15 24.24 17.65
C LEU A 146 -5.39 22.92 17.36
N LEU A 147 -4.11 22.84 17.71
CA LEU A 147 -3.33 21.60 17.55
C LEU A 147 -3.90 20.47 18.41
N GLU A 148 -4.26 20.77 19.66
CA GLU A 148 -4.88 19.78 20.57
C GLU A 148 -6.24 19.31 20.04
N LEU A 149 -7.04 20.22 19.49
CA LEU A 149 -8.34 19.88 18.89
C LEU A 149 -8.20 18.95 17.69
N VAL A 150 -7.28 19.28 16.78
CA VAL A 150 -7.00 18.44 15.60
C VAL A 150 -6.47 17.07 16.01
N GLU A 151 -5.59 17.01 17.01
CA GLU A 151 -5.09 15.73 17.56
C GLU A 151 -6.24 14.88 18.10
N MET A 152 -7.15 15.47 18.86
CA MET A 152 -8.32 14.80 19.42
C MET A 152 -9.23 14.25 18.33
N GLU A 153 -9.51 15.06 17.28
CA GLU A 153 -10.30 14.61 16.14
C GLU A 153 -9.66 13.44 15.39
N ILE A 154 -8.33 13.43 15.25
CA ILE A 154 -7.60 12.33 14.63
C ILE A 154 -7.71 11.05 15.49
N ARG A 155 -7.59 11.15 16.80
CA ARG A 155 -7.73 10.00 17.72
C ARG A 155 -9.12 9.38 17.65
N ASP A 156 -10.15 10.23 17.69
CA ASP A 156 -11.55 9.81 17.54
C ASP A 156 -11.77 9.09 16.22
N LEU A 157 -11.23 9.64 15.14
CA LEU A 157 -11.32 9.05 13.81
C LEU A 157 -10.61 7.69 13.71
N LEU A 158 -9.43 7.54 14.29
CA LEU A 158 -8.71 6.26 14.34
C LEU A 158 -9.49 5.21 15.13
N ASN A 159 -10.08 5.60 16.28
CA ASN A 159 -10.92 4.72 17.09
C ASN A 159 -12.19 4.29 16.33
N GLU A 160 -12.81 5.19 15.55
CA GLU A 160 -13.98 4.88 14.70
C GLU A 160 -13.66 3.75 13.69
N TYR A 161 -12.44 3.73 13.14
CA TYR A 161 -11.99 2.70 12.19
C TYR A 161 -11.20 1.56 12.84
N GLU A 162 -11.36 1.35 14.14
CA GLU A 162 -10.76 0.23 14.89
C GLU A 162 -9.23 0.22 14.92
N PHE A 163 -8.58 1.37 14.82
CA PHE A 163 -7.19 1.55 15.21
C PHE A 163 -7.12 2.06 16.64
N PRO A 164 -6.04 1.77 17.40
CA PRO A 164 -5.91 2.22 18.79
C PRO A 164 -5.58 3.72 18.88
N GLY A 165 -6.57 4.58 18.58
CA GLY A 165 -6.39 6.02 18.47
C GLY A 165 -5.76 6.67 19.71
N ASP A 166 -6.13 6.20 20.92
CA ASP A 166 -5.60 6.73 22.17
C ASP A 166 -4.11 6.42 22.37
N ASP A 167 -3.66 5.25 21.91
CA ASP A 167 -2.27 4.78 22.03
C ASP A 167 -1.41 5.17 20.80
N THR A 168 -2.03 5.62 19.71
CA THR A 168 -1.33 5.96 18.47
C THR A 168 -0.40 7.17 18.68
N PRO A 169 0.90 7.05 18.35
CA PRO A 169 1.81 8.19 18.39
C PRO A 169 1.41 9.26 17.38
N ILE A 170 1.31 10.51 17.84
CA ILE A 170 1.08 11.69 16.99
C ILE A 170 2.28 12.63 17.16
N ILE A 171 2.98 12.87 16.07
CA ILE A 171 4.16 13.73 16.03
C ILE A 171 3.84 14.98 15.24
N THR A 172 4.04 16.15 15.84
CA THR A 172 3.77 17.45 15.22
C THR A 172 5.04 18.07 14.67
N GLY A 173 4.99 18.57 13.42
CA GLY A 173 6.13 19.19 12.79
C GLY A 173 5.83 19.82 11.43
N SER A 174 6.87 20.28 10.74
CA SER A 174 6.79 20.83 9.38
C SER A 174 7.80 20.16 8.47
N GLY A 175 7.31 19.38 7.50
CA GLY A 175 8.16 18.80 6.47
C GLY A 175 8.82 19.87 5.59
N LEU A 176 8.13 20.98 5.33
CA LEU A 176 8.68 22.08 4.53
C LEU A 176 9.86 22.72 5.24
N ALA A 177 9.75 23.04 6.52
CA ALA A 177 10.85 23.63 7.30
C ALA A 177 12.10 22.75 7.29
N VAL A 178 11.91 21.42 7.32
CA VAL A 178 13.00 20.44 7.16
C VAL A 178 13.67 20.59 5.79
N LEU A 179 12.91 20.66 4.70
CA LEU A 179 13.46 20.75 3.35
C LEU A 179 14.16 22.08 3.08
N GLU A 180 13.67 23.18 3.64
CA GLU A 180 14.24 24.51 3.49
C GLU A 180 15.50 24.74 4.35
N SER A 181 15.68 23.96 5.42
CA SER A 181 16.86 24.07 6.26
C SER A 181 18.14 23.76 5.48
N SER A 182 19.15 24.59 5.64
CA SER A 182 20.50 24.36 5.12
C SER A 182 21.45 23.72 6.15
N SER A 183 20.95 23.37 7.33
CA SER A 183 21.77 22.77 8.39
C SER A 183 22.30 21.40 7.97
N THR A 184 23.55 21.14 8.32
CA THR A 184 24.19 19.82 8.22
C THR A 184 24.27 19.12 9.57
N ASP A 185 23.82 19.78 10.64
CA ASP A 185 23.75 19.20 11.98
C ASP A 185 22.44 18.43 12.13
N ILE A 186 22.53 17.12 12.31
CA ILE A 186 21.39 16.24 12.54
C ILE A 186 20.57 16.63 13.78
N ASN A 187 21.17 17.32 14.74
CA ASN A 187 20.51 17.77 15.98
C ASN A 187 19.85 19.15 15.82
N ALA A 188 19.84 19.72 14.63
CA ALA A 188 19.15 20.99 14.39
C ALA A 188 17.68 20.88 14.80
N PRO A 189 17.10 21.91 15.46
CA PRO A 189 15.73 21.84 16.02
C PRO A 189 14.66 21.48 14.99
N GLU A 190 14.81 21.93 13.74
CA GLU A 190 13.88 21.65 12.65
C GLU A 190 13.85 20.17 12.25
N TYR A 191 14.90 19.39 12.53
CA TYR A 191 14.99 17.95 12.23
C TYR A 191 14.41 17.08 13.36
N ALA A 192 14.23 17.63 14.55
CA ALA A 192 13.74 16.88 15.72
C ALA A 192 12.39 16.17 15.49
N PRO A 193 11.39 16.76 14.80
CA PRO A 193 10.14 16.06 14.50
C PRO A 193 10.33 14.82 13.65
N ILE A 194 11.22 14.85 12.66
CA ILE A 194 11.50 13.68 11.80
C ILE A 194 12.19 12.57 12.59
N LEU A 195 13.15 12.92 13.45
CA LEU A 195 13.83 11.94 14.30
C LEU A 195 12.84 11.29 15.28
N LYS A 196 11.94 12.08 15.90
CA LYS A 196 10.87 11.56 16.77
C LYS A 196 9.88 10.68 15.99
N LEU A 197 9.53 11.06 14.76
CA LEU A 197 8.68 10.23 13.91
C LEU A 197 9.31 8.86 13.66
N MET A 198 10.60 8.83 13.30
CA MET A 198 11.28 7.56 13.05
C MET A 198 11.45 6.71 14.31
N GLU A 199 11.66 7.33 15.47
CA GLU A 199 11.65 6.64 16.77
C GLU A 199 10.28 6.05 17.08
N ALA A 200 9.20 6.80 16.83
CA ALA A 200 7.84 6.32 17.00
C ALA A 200 7.52 5.16 16.05
N VAL A 201 7.93 5.24 14.78
CA VAL A 201 7.78 4.14 13.81
C VAL A 201 8.55 2.91 14.23
N ASP A 202 9.80 3.06 14.69
CA ASP A 202 10.64 1.95 15.17
C ASP A 202 10.04 1.25 16.39
N SER A 203 9.41 1.99 17.30
CA SER A 203 8.90 1.46 18.57
C SER A 203 7.45 0.97 18.49
N PHE A 204 6.58 1.67 17.78
CA PHE A 204 5.14 1.38 17.74
C PHE A 204 4.77 0.32 16.70
N ILE A 205 5.43 0.30 15.53
CA ILE A 205 5.19 -0.71 14.51
C ILE A 205 6.11 -1.90 14.79
N PRO A 206 5.58 -3.10 15.13
CA PRO A 206 6.41 -4.26 15.42
C PRO A 206 7.12 -4.76 14.15
N THR A 207 8.21 -5.52 14.32
CA THR A 207 8.80 -6.25 13.19
C THR A 207 7.81 -7.31 12.73
N PRO A 208 7.37 -7.30 11.47
CA PRO A 208 6.33 -8.21 11.01
C PRO A 208 6.83 -9.65 10.95
N GLU A 209 5.95 -10.58 11.32
CA GLU A 209 6.18 -12.00 11.05
C GLU A 209 6.04 -12.26 9.55
N ARG A 210 6.98 -12.98 8.97
CA ARG A 210 7.02 -13.28 7.55
C ARG A 210 6.63 -14.72 7.27
N ALA A 211 5.65 -14.91 6.38
CA ALA A 211 5.19 -16.23 5.95
C ALA A 211 6.16 -16.87 4.92
N SER A 212 7.44 -16.94 5.25
CA SER A 212 8.50 -17.43 4.34
C SER A 212 8.45 -18.94 4.07
N GLU A 213 7.80 -19.71 4.95
CA GLU A 213 7.63 -21.17 4.81
C GLU A 213 6.51 -21.56 3.82
N LEU A 214 5.64 -20.62 3.45
CA LEU A 214 4.56 -20.87 2.49
C LEU A 214 5.08 -20.89 1.04
N PRO A 215 4.33 -21.45 0.08
CA PRO A 215 4.67 -21.34 -1.33
C PRO A 215 4.78 -19.88 -1.78
N PHE A 216 5.83 -19.57 -2.56
CA PHE A 216 6.07 -18.22 -3.09
C PHE A 216 4.85 -17.64 -3.80
N LEU A 217 4.56 -16.38 -3.50
CA LEU A 217 3.55 -15.58 -4.18
C LEU A 217 3.94 -14.09 -4.15
N MET A 218 3.89 -13.45 -5.31
CA MET A 218 4.13 -12.01 -5.48
C MET A 218 3.09 -11.43 -6.44
N PRO A 219 2.17 -10.56 -5.98
CA PRO A 219 1.30 -9.80 -6.87
C PRO A 219 2.11 -8.87 -7.77
N VAL A 220 1.77 -8.84 -9.06
CA VAL A 220 2.40 -7.96 -10.03
C VAL A 220 1.81 -6.55 -9.91
N GLU A 221 2.68 -5.59 -9.64
CA GLU A 221 2.35 -4.18 -9.45
C GLU A 221 2.61 -3.35 -10.70
N ASP A 222 3.77 -3.56 -11.32
CA ASP A 222 4.15 -2.92 -12.58
C ASP A 222 5.01 -3.85 -13.44
N VAL A 223 5.03 -3.57 -14.75
CA VAL A 223 5.79 -4.37 -15.74
C VAL A 223 6.51 -3.45 -16.70
N PHE A 224 7.79 -3.65 -16.84
CA PHE A 224 8.59 -2.91 -17.81
C PHE A 224 9.65 -3.80 -18.49
N SER A 225 10.15 -3.34 -19.61
CA SER A 225 11.21 -4.01 -20.36
C SER A 225 12.53 -3.31 -20.17
N ILE A 226 13.59 -4.09 -19.95
CA ILE A 226 14.97 -3.60 -19.98
C ILE A 226 15.61 -4.06 -21.29
N THR A 227 16.01 -3.11 -22.13
CA THR A 227 16.64 -3.41 -23.42
C THR A 227 17.84 -4.36 -23.24
N GLY A 228 17.83 -5.49 -23.94
CA GLY A 228 18.87 -6.49 -23.88
C GLY A 228 18.88 -7.39 -22.64
N ARG A 229 17.95 -7.20 -21.68
CA ARG A 229 17.84 -8.04 -20.47
C ARG A 229 16.54 -8.82 -20.40
N GLY A 230 15.41 -8.23 -20.79
CA GLY A 230 14.11 -8.88 -20.78
C GLY A 230 13.01 -8.10 -20.05
N THR A 231 11.96 -8.80 -19.68
CA THR A 231 10.80 -8.26 -18.96
C THR A 231 11.02 -8.33 -17.46
N VAL A 232 10.70 -7.27 -16.75
CA VAL A 232 10.75 -7.17 -15.30
C VAL A 232 9.34 -6.97 -14.77
N ALA A 233 8.92 -7.82 -13.83
CA ALA A 233 7.72 -7.63 -13.04
C ALA A 233 8.12 -7.15 -11.64
N THR A 234 7.50 -6.09 -11.15
CA THR A 234 7.71 -5.60 -9.80
C THR A 234 6.54 -5.93 -8.90
N GLY A 235 6.83 -6.07 -7.62
CA GLY A 235 5.85 -6.29 -6.58
C GLY A 235 6.49 -6.58 -5.24
N ARG A 236 5.66 -6.63 -4.20
CA ARG A 236 6.05 -7.13 -2.89
C ARG A 236 5.84 -8.63 -2.84
N VAL A 237 6.82 -9.36 -2.34
CA VAL A 237 6.65 -10.79 -2.02
C VAL A 237 5.66 -10.92 -0.87
N GLU A 238 4.47 -11.46 -1.15
CA GLU A 238 3.39 -11.62 -0.16
C GLU A 238 3.73 -12.75 0.82
N ARG A 239 4.25 -13.86 0.28
CA ARG A 239 4.67 -15.04 1.06
C ARG A 239 5.74 -15.86 0.32
N GLY A 240 6.39 -16.73 1.08
CA GLY A 240 7.39 -17.66 0.56
C GLY A 240 8.73 -17.03 0.25
N THR A 241 9.55 -17.78 -0.45
CA THR A 241 10.90 -17.41 -0.88
C THR A 241 11.04 -17.66 -2.37
N LEU A 242 11.71 -16.75 -3.07
CA LEU A 242 12.05 -16.83 -4.49
C LEU A 242 13.56 -16.86 -4.63
N ASN A 243 14.10 -17.86 -5.32
CA ASN A 243 15.53 -17.94 -5.61
C ASN A 243 15.81 -17.63 -7.09
N LEU A 244 17.05 -17.26 -7.34
CA LEU A 244 17.52 -17.10 -8.70
C LEU A 244 17.43 -18.43 -9.46
N ASN A 245 16.89 -18.40 -10.69
CA ASN A 245 16.59 -19.54 -11.56
C ASN A 245 15.39 -20.40 -11.15
N ASP A 246 14.60 -20.01 -10.17
CA ASP A 246 13.34 -20.68 -9.89
C ASP A 246 12.38 -20.55 -11.09
N GLU A 247 11.61 -21.62 -11.33
CA GLU A 247 10.45 -21.61 -12.21
C GLU A 247 9.24 -21.11 -11.42
N VAL A 248 8.55 -20.10 -11.97
CA VAL A 248 7.31 -19.55 -11.40
C VAL A 248 6.20 -19.57 -12.43
N GLU A 249 4.96 -19.48 -12.00
CA GLU A 249 3.79 -19.31 -12.85
C GLU A 249 3.28 -17.87 -12.78
N ILE A 250 2.98 -17.31 -13.95
CA ILE A 250 2.15 -16.11 -14.12
C ILE A 250 0.71 -16.59 -14.15
N THR A 251 -0.13 -16.17 -13.22
CA THR A 251 -1.53 -16.61 -13.11
C THR A 251 -2.48 -15.45 -12.74
N GLY A 252 -3.75 -15.60 -13.08
CA GLY A 252 -4.77 -14.54 -12.96
C GLY A 252 -4.94 -13.76 -14.26
N LEU A 253 -6.11 -13.13 -14.45
CA LEU A 253 -6.58 -12.43 -15.64
C LEU A 253 -6.73 -13.30 -16.91
N THR A 254 -6.15 -14.47 -16.89
CA THR A 254 -6.26 -15.51 -17.93
C THR A 254 -6.58 -16.86 -17.31
N GLU A 255 -7.22 -17.76 -18.05
CA GLU A 255 -7.56 -19.09 -17.55
C GLU A 255 -6.33 -19.99 -17.40
N GLU A 256 -5.37 -19.89 -18.34
CA GLU A 256 -4.20 -20.73 -18.39
C GLU A 256 -2.97 -20.05 -17.74
N PRO A 257 -2.39 -20.64 -16.67
CA PRO A 257 -1.13 -20.18 -16.11
C PRO A 257 0.02 -20.36 -17.10
N ARG A 258 1.01 -19.47 -17.05
CA ARG A 258 2.21 -19.52 -17.87
C ARG A 258 3.45 -19.68 -17.02
N LYS A 259 4.26 -20.70 -17.27
CA LYS A 259 5.53 -20.93 -16.61
C LYS A 259 6.65 -20.08 -17.19
N VAL A 260 7.44 -19.46 -16.32
CA VAL A 260 8.60 -18.64 -16.67
C VAL A 260 9.72 -18.84 -15.66
N VAL A 261 10.95 -18.51 -16.05
CA VAL A 261 12.12 -18.63 -15.18
C VAL A 261 12.59 -17.26 -14.74
N VAL A 262 12.83 -17.09 -13.45
CA VAL A 262 13.39 -15.87 -12.85
C VAL A 262 14.90 -15.86 -13.03
N THR A 263 15.43 -14.96 -13.85
CA THR A 263 16.87 -14.88 -14.19
C THR A 263 17.60 -13.76 -13.46
N GLY A 264 16.90 -12.96 -12.69
CA GLY A 264 17.47 -11.89 -11.87
C GLY A 264 16.47 -11.40 -10.84
N ILE A 265 16.95 -11.02 -9.68
CA ILE A 265 16.16 -10.43 -8.61
C ILE A 265 16.88 -9.15 -8.19
N GLU A 266 16.16 -8.05 -8.14
CA GLU A 266 16.70 -6.74 -7.74
C GLU A 266 15.77 -6.09 -6.72
N MET A 267 16.35 -5.45 -5.70
CA MET A 267 15.66 -4.60 -4.75
C MET A 267 16.46 -3.30 -4.61
N PHE A 268 15.80 -2.14 -4.82
CA PHE A 268 16.44 -0.82 -4.79
C PHE A 268 17.74 -0.75 -5.63
N ARG A 269 17.71 -1.30 -6.86
CA ARG A 269 18.84 -1.38 -7.79
C ARG A 269 20.04 -2.23 -7.33
N LYS A 270 19.92 -2.95 -6.22
CA LYS A 270 20.89 -3.92 -5.71
C LYS A 270 20.46 -5.32 -6.12
N LEU A 271 21.42 -6.20 -6.39
CA LEU A 271 21.16 -7.60 -6.78
C LEU A 271 20.91 -8.46 -5.54
N LEU A 272 19.95 -9.39 -5.65
CA LEU A 272 19.69 -10.42 -4.66
C LEU A 272 19.89 -11.82 -5.27
N ASP A 273 20.37 -12.76 -4.44
CA ASP A 273 20.36 -14.18 -4.78
C ASP A 273 19.00 -14.82 -4.49
N SER A 274 18.30 -14.31 -3.48
CA SER A 274 16.95 -14.73 -3.08
C SER A 274 16.15 -13.56 -2.53
N ALA A 275 14.83 -13.63 -2.74
CA ALA A 275 13.86 -12.72 -2.12
C ALA A 275 12.96 -13.49 -1.15
N GLU A 276 12.55 -12.84 -0.08
CA GLU A 276 11.71 -13.41 0.98
C GLU A 276 10.43 -12.61 1.15
N ALA A 277 9.44 -13.21 1.81
CA ALA A 277 8.19 -12.53 2.15
C ALA A 277 8.48 -11.15 2.78
N GLY A 278 7.84 -10.11 2.24
CA GLY A 278 8.04 -8.71 2.63
C GLY A 278 8.96 -7.91 1.72
N ASP A 279 9.80 -8.53 0.90
CA ASP A 279 10.70 -7.81 0.00
C ASP A 279 9.94 -7.16 -1.17
N ASN A 280 10.26 -5.91 -1.49
CA ASN A 280 9.80 -5.24 -2.70
C ASN A 280 10.83 -5.43 -3.81
N ILE A 281 10.53 -6.25 -4.79
CA ILE A 281 11.49 -6.69 -5.79
C ILE A 281 11.06 -6.40 -7.23
N GLY A 282 12.05 -6.34 -8.11
CA GLY A 282 11.89 -6.53 -9.54
C GLY A 282 12.45 -7.91 -9.93
N ALA A 283 11.56 -8.78 -10.39
CA ALA A 283 11.90 -10.10 -10.91
C ALA A 283 12.11 -10.03 -12.42
N LEU A 284 13.33 -10.33 -12.89
CA LEU A 284 13.66 -10.42 -14.31
C LEU A 284 13.22 -11.78 -14.83
N LEU A 285 12.28 -11.78 -15.77
CA LEU A 285 11.65 -12.98 -16.31
C LEU A 285 12.18 -13.32 -17.69
N ARG A 286 12.51 -14.60 -17.90
CA ARG A 286 12.90 -15.13 -19.21
C ARG A 286 11.74 -15.83 -19.90
N GLY A 287 11.60 -15.58 -21.19
CA GLY A 287 10.61 -16.26 -22.04
C GLY A 287 9.23 -15.60 -22.02
N VAL A 288 9.11 -14.37 -21.53
CA VAL A 288 7.89 -13.58 -21.55
C VAL A 288 8.18 -12.16 -22.02
N GLN A 289 7.27 -11.59 -22.84
CA GLN A 289 7.34 -10.21 -23.31
C GLN A 289 6.48 -9.32 -22.38
N LYS A 290 6.74 -8.00 -22.40
CA LYS A 290 6.00 -7.03 -21.57
C LYS A 290 4.48 -7.09 -21.74
N ASN A 291 3.99 -7.35 -22.95
CA ASN A 291 2.56 -7.44 -23.29
C ASN A 291 1.92 -8.79 -22.95
N GLU A 292 2.68 -9.72 -22.40
CA GLU A 292 2.22 -11.07 -22.01
C GLU A 292 2.10 -11.23 -20.49
N ILE A 293 2.38 -10.17 -19.73
CA ILE A 293 2.21 -10.07 -18.28
C ILE A 293 1.74 -8.66 -17.96
N GLU A 294 0.82 -8.54 -17.02
CA GLU A 294 0.24 -7.26 -16.63
C GLU A 294 -0.02 -7.16 -15.12
N ARG A 295 -0.20 -5.92 -14.67
CA ARG A 295 -0.62 -5.62 -13.29
C ARG A 295 -1.91 -6.36 -12.97
N GLY A 296 -1.96 -6.98 -11.78
CA GLY A 296 -3.10 -7.74 -11.31
C GLY A 296 -2.95 -9.25 -11.42
N GLN A 297 -2.02 -9.71 -12.26
CA GLN A 297 -1.56 -11.10 -12.20
C GLN A 297 -0.67 -11.32 -10.99
N VAL A 298 -0.39 -12.57 -10.68
CA VAL A 298 0.58 -12.93 -9.64
C VAL A 298 1.69 -13.82 -10.23
N LEU A 299 2.90 -13.68 -9.70
CA LEU A 299 3.96 -14.68 -9.83
C LEU A 299 3.85 -15.61 -8.64
N ALA A 300 3.72 -16.90 -8.87
CA ALA A 300 3.55 -17.87 -7.81
C ALA A 300 4.38 -19.13 -8.05
N LYS A 301 4.62 -19.90 -6.99
CA LYS A 301 5.16 -21.25 -7.14
C LYS A 301 4.20 -22.08 -8.00
N PRO A 302 4.69 -22.84 -9.00
CA PRO A 302 3.84 -23.60 -9.89
C PRO A 302 2.81 -24.47 -9.16
N GLY A 303 1.52 -24.30 -9.53
CA GLY A 303 0.40 -25.05 -8.96
C GLY A 303 -0.01 -24.68 -7.54
N SER A 304 0.49 -23.57 -6.98
CA SER A 304 0.19 -23.17 -5.60
C SER A 304 -1.02 -22.26 -5.46
N ILE A 305 -1.46 -21.61 -6.54
CA ILE A 305 -2.67 -20.79 -6.61
C ILE A 305 -3.27 -20.89 -8.01
N HIS A 306 -4.60 -20.79 -8.12
CA HIS A 306 -5.30 -20.89 -9.38
C HIS A 306 -6.19 -19.67 -9.64
N PRO A 307 -6.48 -19.34 -10.91
CA PRO A 307 -7.44 -18.32 -11.25
C PRO A 307 -8.86 -18.84 -11.06
N HIS A 308 -9.73 -18.02 -10.49
CA HIS A 308 -11.14 -18.36 -10.23
C HIS A 308 -12.05 -17.21 -10.63
N THR A 309 -13.26 -17.53 -11.03
CA THR A 309 -14.31 -16.56 -11.35
C THR A 309 -15.43 -16.56 -10.34
N LYS A 310 -15.63 -17.65 -9.56
CA LYS A 310 -16.75 -17.76 -8.63
C LYS A 310 -16.29 -18.07 -7.22
N PHE A 311 -16.75 -17.26 -6.28
CA PHE A 311 -16.45 -17.42 -4.87
C PHE A 311 -17.61 -16.99 -3.98
N LYS A 312 -17.57 -17.39 -2.72
CA LYS A 312 -18.41 -16.84 -1.65
C LYS A 312 -17.61 -15.82 -0.86
N GLY A 313 -18.21 -14.69 -0.58
CA GLY A 313 -17.60 -13.65 0.23
C GLY A 313 -18.44 -13.31 1.45
N GLU A 314 -17.80 -13.20 2.62
CA GLU A 314 -18.39 -12.56 3.79
C GLU A 314 -18.12 -11.07 3.67
N VAL A 315 -19.17 -10.26 3.56
CA VAL A 315 -19.08 -8.84 3.21
C VAL A 315 -19.80 -7.98 4.24
N TYR A 316 -19.12 -6.95 4.68
CA TYR A 316 -19.70 -5.81 5.38
C TYR A 316 -19.99 -4.68 4.38
N VAL A 317 -21.24 -4.22 4.35
CA VAL A 317 -21.67 -3.11 3.49
C VAL A 317 -21.59 -1.80 4.27
N LEU A 318 -20.72 -0.88 3.82
CA LEU A 318 -20.46 0.38 4.50
C LEU A 318 -21.72 1.27 4.58
N LYS A 319 -21.94 1.87 5.74
CA LYS A 319 -22.99 2.86 5.97
C LYS A 319 -22.66 4.18 5.28
N LYS A 320 -23.65 5.04 5.15
CA LYS A 320 -23.49 6.39 4.59
C LYS A 320 -22.48 7.23 5.39
N GLU A 321 -22.52 7.13 6.70
CA GLU A 321 -21.62 7.83 7.63
C GLU A 321 -20.17 7.40 7.47
N GLU A 322 -19.95 6.15 7.05
CA GLU A 322 -18.64 5.57 6.74
C GLU A 322 -18.17 5.88 5.29
N GLY A 323 -18.86 6.79 4.58
CA GLY A 323 -18.58 7.11 3.18
C GLY A 323 -19.19 6.12 2.16
N GLY A 324 -19.91 5.11 2.63
CA GLY A 324 -20.53 4.07 1.82
C GLY A 324 -21.83 4.47 1.13
N ARG A 325 -22.70 3.49 0.91
CA ARG A 325 -23.99 3.66 0.23
C ARG A 325 -25.04 4.24 1.19
N HIS A 326 -26.04 4.89 0.61
CA HIS A 326 -27.26 5.31 1.33
C HIS A 326 -28.52 4.56 0.86
N LYS A 327 -28.40 3.68 -0.12
CA LYS A 327 -29.50 2.87 -0.68
C LYS A 327 -29.10 1.39 -0.65
N PRO A 328 -30.10 0.49 -0.47
CA PRO A 328 -29.85 -0.94 -0.60
C PRO A 328 -29.44 -1.32 -2.02
N PHE A 329 -28.86 -2.51 -2.16
CA PHE A 329 -28.71 -3.16 -3.45
C PHE A 329 -29.39 -4.54 -3.44
N PHE A 330 -29.60 -5.07 -4.64
CA PHE A 330 -30.31 -6.31 -4.90
C PHE A 330 -29.39 -7.30 -5.61
N SER A 331 -29.81 -8.54 -5.75
CA SER A 331 -29.13 -9.51 -6.62
C SER A 331 -28.94 -8.96 -8.02
N ASN A 332 -27.86 -9.37 -8.70
CA ASN A 332 -27.36 -8.83 -9.98
C ASN A 332 -26.72 -7.45 -9.88
N TYR A 333 -26.42 -6.95 -8.68
CA TYR A 333 -25.60 -5.76 -8.52
C TYR A 333 -24.19 -6.00 -9.05
N ARG A 334 -23.61 -5.03 -9.76
CA ARG A 334 -22.35 -5.15 -10.51
C ARG A 334 -21.33 -4.09 -10.13
N PRO A 335 -20.74 -4.17 -8.94
CA PRO A 335 -19.65 -3.28 -8.52
C PRO A 335 -18.28 -3.77 -9.03
N GLN A 336 -17.23 -3.00 -8.70
CA GLN A 336 -15.85 -3.39 -8.86
C GLN A 336 -15.32 -4.03 -7.57
N PHE A 337 -14.65 -5.16 -7.72
CA PHE A 337 -13.96 -5.89 -6.65
C PHE A 337 -12.46 -5.63 -6.77
N TYR A 338 -11.84 -5.18 -5.70
CA TYR A 338 -10.42 -4.89 -5.62
C TYR A 338 -9.72 -6.00 -4.87
N PHE A 339 -8.86 -6.74 -5.58
CA PHE A 339 -8.01 -7.79 -5.04
C PHE A 339 -6.55 -7.43 -5.24
N ARG A 340 -5.71 -7.47 -4.20
CA ARG A 340 -4.28 -7.17 -4.33
C ARG A 340 -4.01 -5.91 -5.19
N THR A 341 -3.49 -6.09 -6.39
CA THR A 341 -3.08 -5.01 -7.30
C THR A 341 -4.06 -4.73 -8.44
N THR A 342 -5.22 -5.42 -8.47
CA THR A 342 -6.20 -5.29 -9.57
C THR A 342 -7.62 -5.04 -9.08
N ASP A 343 -8.46 -4.60 -10.01
CA ASP A 343 -9.89 -4.52 -9.86
C ASP A 343 -10.60 -5.24 -11.01
N VAL A 344 -11.70 -5.88 -10.70
CA VAL A 344 -12.53 -6.60 -11.66
C VAL A 344 -14.00 -6.39 -11.35
N THR A 345 -14.83 -6.26 -12.37
CA THR A 345 -16.28 -6.23 -12.20
C THR A 345 -16.79 -7.62 -11.82
N GLY A 346 -17.63 -7.69 -10.81
CA GLY A 346 -18.30 -8.92 -10.41
C GLY A 346 -19.81 -8.74 -10.28
N VAL A 347 -20.54 -9.82 -10.42
CA VAL A 347 -21.99 -9.89 -10.20
C VAL A 347 -22.27 -10.51 -8.84
N ILE A 348 -23.01 -9.81 -8.00
CA ILE A 348 -23.40 -10.29 -6.69
C ILE A 348 -24.75 -11.00 -6.76
N GLN A 349 -24.82 -12.18 -6.15
CA GLN A 349 -26.07 -12.89 -5.86
C GLN A 349 -26.24 -12.97 -4.35
N LEU A 350 -27.37 -12.47 -3.87
CA LEU A 350 -27.74 -12.55 -2.45
C LEU A 350 -28.25 -13.95 -2.11
N PRO A 351 -28.09 -14.40 -0.85
CA PRO A 351 -28.56 -15.70 -0.41
C PRO A 351 -30.09 -15.87 -0.60
N ALA A 352 -30.55 -17.12 -0.74
CA ALA A 352 -31.95 -17.42 -0.84
C ALA A 352 -32.75 -16.85 0.36
N GLY A 353 -33.82 -16.12 0.08
CA GLY A 353 -34.65 -15.44 1.08
C GLY A 353 -34.17 -14.01 1.46
N VAL A 354 -33.06 -13.56 0.96
CA VAL A 354 -32.60 -12.17 1.12
C VAL A 354 -32.92 -11.38 -0.15
N GLU A 355 -33.93 -10.51 -0.08
CA GLU A 355 -34.34 -9.70 -1.23
C GLU A 355 -33.39 -8.54 -1.51
N MET A 356 -32.87 -7.91 -0.44
CA MET A 356 -31.96 -6.76 -0.54
C MET A 356 -30.92 -6.77 0.58
N CYS A 357 -29.82 -6.07 0.35
CA CYS A 357 -28.78 -5.82 1.33
C CYS A 357 -28.72 -4.32 1.64
N MET A 358 -28.80 -3.97 2.94
CA MET A 358 -28.81 -2.60 3.43
C MET A 358 -27.38 -2.14 3.79
N PRO A 359 -27.09 -0.83 3.72
CA PRO A 359 -25.89 -0.28 4.35
C PRO A 359 -25.85 -0.63 5.85
N GLY A 360 -24.73 -1.19 6.30
CA GLY A 360 -24.51 -1.69 7.66
C GLY A 360 -24.74 -3.20 7.84
N ASP A 361 -25.19 -3.90 6.81
CA ASP A 361 -25.38 -5.34 6.88
C ASP A 361 -24.06 -6.10 6.73
N ASN A 362 -23.98 -7.23 7.46
CA ASN A 362 -23.02 -8.30 7.19
C ASN A 362 -23.76 -9.43 6.45
N VAL A 363 -23.25 -9.80 5.28
CA VAL A 363 -23.92 -10.81 4.45
C VAL A 363 -22.91 -11.71 3.75
N THR A 364 -23.18 -13.01 3.72
CA THR A 364 -22.47 -13.93 2.84
C THR A 364 -23.13 -13.90 1.47
N MET A 365 -22.38 -13.63 0.43
CA MET A 365 -22.91 -13.52 -0.93
C MET A 365 -22.10 -14.35 -1.91
N ASP A 366 -22.78 -14.83 -2.96
CA ASP A 366 -22.12 -15.45 -4.11
C ASP A 366 -21.69 -14.36 -5.08
N VAL A 367 -20.44 -14.44 -5.55
CA VAL A 367 -19.86 -13.47 -6.49
C VAL A 367 -19.35 -14.20 -7.72
N GLU A 368 -19.71 -13.69 -8.89
CA GLU A 368 -19.20 -14.12 -10.19
C GLU A 368 -18.45 -12.99 -10.87
N LEU A 369 -17.13 -13.13 -11.01
CA LEU A 369 -16.25 -12.16 -11.64
C LEU A 369 -16.30 -12.31 -13.16
N ILE A 370 -16.18 -11.21 -13.90
CA ILE A 370 -16.14 -11.22 -15.38
C ILE A 370 -14.78 -11.68 -15.93
N THR A 371 -13.75 -11.71 -15.10
CA THR A 371 -12.40 -12.12 -15.46
C THR A 371 -11.83 -12.99 -14.35
N PRO A 372 -11.14 -14.10 -14.63
CA PRO A 372 -10.55 -14.95 -13.61
C PRO A 372 -9.44 -14.22 -12.87
N ILE A 373 -9.44 -14.32 -11.54
CA ILE A 373 -8.44 -13.70 -10.66
C ILE A 373 -7.79 -14.79 -9.81
N ALA A 374 -6.49 -14.67 -9.56
CA ALA A 374 -5.78 -15.53 -8.62
C ALA A 374 -6.24 -15.23 -7.19
N ILE A 375 -7.23 -15.97 -6.72
CA ILE A 375 -7.84 -15.82 -5.39
C ILE A 375 -7.77 -17.14 -4.61
N GLU A 376 -7.82 -17.01 -3.29
CA GLU A 376 -7.84 -18.13 -2.34
C GLU A 376 -8.70 -17.77 -1.13
N GLU A 377 -9.09 -18.76 -0.35
CA GLU A 377 -9.83 -18.54 0.90
C GLU A 377 -9.03 -17.69 1.87
N GLY A 378 -9.70 -16.77 2.55
CA GLY A 378 -9.07 -15.81 3.46
C GLY A 378 -8.58 -14.52 2.79
N LEU A 379 -8.57 -14.45 1.45
CA LEU A 379 -8.16 -13.22 0.76
C LEU A 379 -9.18 -12.10 0.99
N ARG A 380 -8.69 -10.95 1.43
CA ARG A 380 -9.51 -9.73 1.62
C ARG A 380 -9.73 -9.01 0.30
N PHE A 381 -10.87 -8.34 0.19
CA PHE A 381 -11.19 -7.50 -0.95
C PHE A 381 -12.04 -6.29 -0.55
N ALA A 382 -11.96 -5.25 -1.36
CA ALA A 382 -12.83 -4.09 -1.25
C ALA A 382 -13.84 -4.07 -2.42
N ILE A 383 -15.03 -3.56 -2.16
CA ILE A 383 -16.09 -3.35 -3.16
C ILE A 383 -16.24 -1.86 -3.40
N ARG A 384 -16.17 -1.42 -4.67
CA ARG A 384 -16.27 -0.01 -5.04
C ARG A 384 -17.32 0.22 -6.12
N GLU A 385 -17.96 1.38 -6.04
CA GLU A 385 -18.92 1.87 -7.04
C GLU A 385 -18.77 3.39 -7.18
N GLY A 386 -18.69 3.88 -8.41
CA GLY A 386 -18.66 5.32 -8.70
C GLY A 386 -17.57 6.09 -7.94
N GLY A 387 -16.39 5.49 -7.78
CA GLY A 387 -15.25 6.10 -7.07
C GLY A 387 -15.30 6.00 -5.54
N ARG A 388 -16.31 5.32 -4.96
CA ARG A 388 -16.46 5.16 -3.50
C ARG A 388 -16.33 3.71 -3.10
N THR A 389 -15.75 3.46 -1.94
CA THR A 389 -15.79 2.16 -1.30
C THR A 389 -17.17 1.95 -0.67
N VAL A 390 -17.84 0.88 -1.06
CA VAL A 390 -19.21 0.57 -0.61
C VAL A 390 -19.30 -0.68 0.25
N GLY A 391 -18.22 -1.42 0.33
CA GLY A 391 -18.13 -2.59 1.19
C GLY A 391 -16.74 -3.18 1.20
N SER A 392 -16.50 -4.09 2.12
CA SER A 392 -15.29 -4.90 2.22
C SER A 392 -15.64 -6.30 2.65
N GLY A 393 -14.82 -7.26 2.27
CA GLY A 393 -15.08 -8.64 2.60
C GLY A 393 -13.85 -9.53 2.55
N VAL A 394 -14.10 -10.79 2.85
CA VAL A 394 -13.14 -11.88 2.81
C VAL A 394 -13.69 -13.01 1.98
N VAL A 395 -12.87 -13.62 1.13
CA VAL A 395 -13.23 -14.85 0.40
C VAL A 395 -13.39 -15.99 1.40
N SER A 396 -14.61 -16.48 1.57
CA SER A 396 -14.93 -17.55 2.54
C SER A 396 -14.92 -18.94 1.91
N ALA A 397 -15.12 -19.03 0.61
CA ALA A 397 -15.00 -20.29 -0.15
C ALA A 397 -14.81 -20.02 -1.65
N ILE A 398 -14.04 -20.84 -2.30
CA ILE A 398 -13.93 -20.89 -3.76
C ILE A 398 -15.01 -21.83 -4.31
N VAL A 399 -15.70 -21.43 -5.37
CA VAL A 399 -16.78 -22.21 -6.00
C VAL A 399 -16.34 -22.74 -7.37
N GLU A 400 -15.68 -21.92 -8.19
CA GLU A 400 -15.17 -22.29 -9.51
C GLU A 400 -14.04 -21.34 -9.98
#